data_e3ee95c846a9a69d8427f090a5124505
#
_entry.id   e3ee95c846a9a69d8427f090a5124505
#
_cell.length_a   1.000
_cell.length_b   1.000
_cell.length_c   1.000
_cell.angle_alpha   90.00
_cell.angle_beta   90.00
_cell.angle_gamma   90.00
#
_symmetry.space_group_name_H-M   'P 1'
#
loop_
_entity.id
_entity.type
_entity.pdbx_description
1 polymer ?
#
loop_
_entity_poly.entity_id
_entity_poly.type
_entity_poly.pdbx_seq_one_letter_code
_entity_poly.pdbx_strand_id
1 'polypeptide(L)'
;LQSNLPGTPFGIFTLGTSSAANSLPIELISFSAEREGSTAVVKWATQTEKNNDYFTIERSGDGGEFTSLGTVNGSGNTVTRKDYSFIDQSPLEGRSYYRLKQTDYNGENETFRAVLLDFGKSDKSFSMTSVGPNPFINELQVNFSSDIEGVAEFMQKNT
;
A
#
# COMPACT_ATOMS: atom_id res chain seq x y z
N LEU A 1 -40.28 63.65 25.64
CA LEU A 1 -40.65 62.36 25.10
C LEU A 1 -39.40 61.53 24.92
N GLN A 2 -39.15 60.68 25.95
CA GLN A 2 -38.05 59.70 25.89
C GLN A 2 -38.60 58.40 25.29
N SER A 3 -38.03 57.93 24.23
CA SER A 3 -38.26 56.59 23.73
C SER A 3 -37.12 55.70 24.20
N ASN A 4 -37.46 54.85 25.19
CA ASN A 4 -36.63 53.77 25.65
C ASN A 4 -36.60 52.66 24.57
N LEU A 5 -35.47 52.42 23.96
CA LEU A 5 -35.24 51.23 23.18
C LEU A 5 -34.70 50.14 24.13
N PRO A 6 -35.34 48.98 24.20
CA PRO A 6 -34.81 47.87 24.97
C PRO A 6 -33.57 47.33 24.27
N GLY A 7 -32.47 47.32 25.03
CA GLY A 7 -31.23 46.68 24.57
C GLY A 7 -31.46 45.20 24.32
N THR A 8 -31.14 44.78 23.11
CA THR A 8 -31.00 43.36 22.79
C THR A 8 -29.86 42.79 23.59
N PRO A 9 -30.04 41.70 24.34
CA PRO A 9 -28.94 41.04 24.98
C PRO A 9 -28.05 40.43 23.89
N PHE A 10 -26.83 40.87 23.86
CA PHE A 10 -25.80 40.17 23.13
C PHE A 10 -25.76 38.73 23.67
N GLY A 11 -26.22 37.78 22.85
CA GLY A 11 -26.05 36.39 23.13
C GLY A 11 -24.56 36.09 23.24
N ILE A 12 -24.13 35.68 24.42
CA ILE A 12 -22.82 35.09 24.59
C ILE A 12 -22.83 33.80 23.78
N PHE A 13 -22.22 33.82 22.60
CA PHE A 13 -21.83 32.60 21.91
C PHE A 13 -20.76 31.95 22.78
N THR A 14 -21.15 31.06 23.65
CA THR A 14 -20.25 30.08 24.19
C THR A 14 -19.88 29.18 23.01
N LEU A 15 -18.74 29.44 22.42
CA LEU A 15 -18.06 28.41 21.61
C LEU A 15 -17.86 27.26 22.58
N GLY A 16 -18.76 26.28 22.50
CA GLY A 16 -18.52 24.99 23.08
C GLY A 16 -17.19 24.54 22.53
N THR A 17 -16.14 24.67 23.31
CA THR A 17 -14.96 23.88 23.09
C THR A 17 -15.40 22.44 23.24
N SER A 18 -15.78 21.80 22.13
CA SER A 18 -15.63 20.38 22.07
C SER A 18 -14.15 20.19 22.37
N SER A 19 -13.86 19.73 23.54
CA SER A 19 -12.59 19.16 23.89
C SER A 19 -12.48 17.87 23.07
N ALA A 20 -12.29 18.01 21.77
CA ALA A 20 -11.53 17.04 21.05
C ALA A 20 -10.18 17.05 21.77
N ALA A 21 -9.96 16.04 22.58
CA ALA A 21 -8.62 15.78 23.10
C ALA A 21 -7.72 15.86 21.88
N ASN A 22 -6.91 16.90 21.83
CA ASN A 22 -5.98 17.12 20.74
C ASN A 22 -4.90 16.06 20.92
N SER A 23 -5.24 14.82 20.57
CA SER A 23 -4.22 13.84 20.27
C SER A 23 -3.54 14.41 19.03
N LEU A 24 -2.35 14.94 19.21
CA LEU A 24 -1.52 15.28 18.06
C LEU A 24 -1.46 13.98 17.25
N PRO A 25 -1.86 14.02 15.99
CA PRO A 25 -1.83 12.83 15.16
C PRO A 25 -0.39 12.31 15.15
N ILE A 26 -0.24 11.00 14.91
CA ILE A 26 1.08 10.43 14.68
C ILE A 26 1.72 11.22 13.55
N GLU A 27 2.92 11.70 13.78
CA GLU A 27 3.71 12.31 12.73
C GLU A 27 4.43 11.21 11.94
N LEU A 28 3.80 10.79 10.83
CA LEU A 28 4.40 9.85 9.90
C LEU A 28 5.48 10.54 9.08
N ILE A 29 6.74 10.13 9.24
CA ILE A 29 7.89 10.71 8.52
C ILE A 29 8.00 10.14 7.11
N SER A 30 7.80 8.82 6.99
CA SER A 30 7.94 8.10 5.72
C SER A 30 7.01 6.91 5.68
N PHE A 31 6.57 6.57 4.47
CA PHE A 31 5.85 5.35 4.16
C PHE A 31 6.21 4.93 2.75
N SER A 32 6.71 3.70 2.57
CA SER A 32 7.12 3.15 1.28
C SER A 32 6.79 1.67 1.18
N ALA A 33 6.68 1.20 -0.05
CA ALA A 33 6.64 -0.22 -0.37
C ALA A 33 7.67 -0.50 -1.47
N GLU A 34 8.49 -1.51 -1.27
CA GLU A 34 9.60 -1.85 -2.14
C GLU A 34 9.56 -3.34 -2.48
N ARG A 35 9.96 -3.69 -3.69
CA ARG A 35 10.10 -5.09 -4.10
C ARG A 35 11.40 -5.67 -3.58
N GLU A 36 11.32 -6.81 -2.89
CA GLU A 36 12.47 -7.65 -2.54
C GLU A 36 12.26 -9.07 -3.08
N GLY A 37 12.86 -9.38 -4.23
CA GLY A 37 12.66 -10.66 -4.90
C GLY A 37 11.19 -10.88 -5.30
N SER A 38 10.55 -11.89 -4.71
CA SER A 38 9.14 -12.22 -4.90
C SER A 38 8.20 -11.62 -3.84
N THR A 39 8.73 -10.88 -2.86
CA THR A 39 7.98 -10.28 -1.77
C THR A 39 7.93 -8.76 -1.89
N ALA A 40 6.98 -8.13 -1.17
CA ALA A 40 6.97 -6.69 -0.98
C ALA A 40 7.32 -6.36 0.47
N VAL A 41 8.24 -5.43 0.66
CA VAL A 41 8.59 -4.90 1.97
C VAL A 41 8.00 -3.52 2.13
N VAL A 42 7.07 -3.40 3.06
CA VAL A 42 6.44 -2.14 3.45
C VAL A 42 7.20 -1.57 4.63
N LYS A 43 7.68 -0.33 4.51
CA LYS A 43 8.49 0.34 5.53
C LYS A 43 7.85 1.67 5.89
N TRP A 44 7.85 2.02 7.17
CA TRP A 44 7.42 3.35 7.62
C TRP A 44 8.20 3.79 8.85
N ALA A 45 8.20 5.09 9.07
CA ALA A 45 8.78 5.68 10.25
C ALA A 45 7.87 6.77 10.83
N THR A 46 7.81 6.83 12.15
CA THR A 46 7.10 7.85 12.91
C THR A 46 8.11 8.73 13.66
N GLN A 47 7.81 10.02 13.81
CA GLN A 47 8.57 10.93 14.66
C GLN A 47 8.09 10.84 16.10
N THR A 48 6.76 10.84 16.26
CA THR A 48 6.10 10.78 17.56
C THR A 48 4.89 9.85 17.44
N GLU A 49 4.55 9.19 18.53
CA GLU A 49 3.31 8.41 18.64
C GLU A 49 2.61 8.77 19.93
N LYS A 50 1.28 8.79 19.91
CA LYS A 50 0.43 8.99 21.07
C LYS A 50 -0.74 8.02 21.01
N ASN A 51 -0.88 7.25 22.10
CA ASN A 51 -1.92 6.22 22.27
C ASN A 51 -1.92 5.12 21.18
N ASN A 52 -0.90 5.03 20.36
CA ASN A 52 -0.84 4.10 19.24
C ASN A 52 -0.76 2.64 19.71
N ASP A 53 -1.83 1.89 19.49
CA ASP A 53 -1.88 0.47 19.80
C ASP A 53 -1.18 -0.35 18.71
N TYR A 54 -1.65 -0.22 17.46
CA TYR A 54 -1.07 -0.95 16.33
C TYR A 54 -1.32 -0.25 15.00
N PHE A 55 -0.52 -0.63 14.03
CA PHE A 55 -0.70 -0.34 12.62
C PHE A 55 -1.29 -1.55 11.91
N THR A 56 -2.27 -1.33 11.04
CA THR A 56 -2.76 -2.32 10.08
C THR A 56 -2.18 -2.00 8.71
N ILE A 57 -1.57 -2.97 8.07
CA ILE A 57 -1.11 -2.87 6.70
C ILE A 57 -2.21 -3.41 5.80
N GLU A 58 -2.65 -2.60 4.85
CA GLU A 58 -3.72 -2.95 3.92
C GLU A 58 -3.22 -2.85 2.48
N ARG A 59 -3.72 -3.74 1.62
CA ARG A 59 -3.39 -3.80 0.20
C ARG A 59 -4.63 -3.77 -0.67
N SER A 60 -4.51 -3.13 -1.84
CA SER A 60 -5.51 -3.12 -2.92
C SER A 60 -4.83 -3.33 -4.27
N GLY A 61 -5.50 -3.98 -5.21
CA GLY A 61 -5.02 -4.13 -6.59
C GLY A 61 -5.34 -2.94 -7.49
N ASP A 62 -6.36 -2.17 -7.15
CA ASP A 62 -6.87 -1.07 -7.98
C ASP A 62 -6.93 0.29 -7.26
N GLY A 63 -6.60 0.30 -5.96
CA GLY A 63 -6.70 1.49 -5.11
C GLY A 63 -8.11 1.77 -4.57
N GLY A 64 -9.08 0.93 -4.90
CA GLY A 64 -10.45 1.00 -4.40
C GLY A 64 -10.62 0.28 -3.07
N GLU A 65 -10.94 -1.01 -3.11
CA GLU A 65 -11.12 -1.80 -1.91
C GLU A 65 -9.79 -2.32 -1.37
N PHE A 66 -9.57 -2.13 -0.07
CA PHE A 66 -8.37 -2.56 0.63
C PHE A 66 -8.64 -3.74 1.54
N THR A 67 -7.74 -4.73 1.47
CA THR A 67 -7.75 -5.91 2.34
C THR A 67 -6.61 -5.83 3.35
N SER A 68 -6.90 -6.12 4.61
CA SER A 68 -5.89 -6.20 5.67
C SER A 68 -4.96 -7.40 5.43
N LEU A 69 -3.65 -7.14 5.48
CA LEU A 69 -2.61 -8.17 5.39
C LEU A 69 -2.10 -8.61 6.76
N GLY A 70 -2.14 -7.71 7.72
CA GLY A 70 -1.67 -7.97 9.09
C GLY A 70 -1.49 -6.70 9.88
N THR A 71 -1.02 -6.86 11.11
CA THR A 71 -0.80 -5.78 12.04
C THR A 71 0.61 -5.77 12.59
N VAL A 72 1.10 -4.60 12.96
CA VAL A 72 2.37 -4.39 13.67
C VAL A 72 2.09 -3.50 14.87
N ASN A 73 2.50 -3.93 16.06
CA ASN A 73 2.28 -3.16 17.29
C ASN A 73 2.94 -1.79 17.20
N GLY A 74 2.22 -0.78 17.65
CA GLY A 74 2.74 0.56 17.84
C GLY A 74 3.62 0.67 19.09
N SER A 75 4.18 1.83 19.31
CA SER A 75 5.02 2.13 20.50
C SER A 75 4.25 2.87 21.59
N GLY A 76 2.92 2.93 21.51
CA GLY A 76 2.05 3.58 22.47
C GLY A 76 2.27 5.08 22.51
N ASN A 77 3.06 5.54 23.46
CA ASN A 77 3.43 6.95 23.61
C ASN A 77 4.95 7.09 23.48
N THR A 78 5.40 7.76 22.43
CA THR A 78 6.83 8.05 22.23
C THR A 78 7.04 9.39 21.56
N VAL A 79 8.13 10.06 21.90
CA VAL A 79 8.61 11.28 21.25
C VAL A 79 9.90 11.04 20.49
N THR A 80 10.28 9.77 20.33
CA THR A 80 11.48 9.39 19.58
C THR A 80 11.05 8.62 18.33
N ARG A 81 11.81 8.84 17.25
CA ARG A 81 11.61 8.16 16.00
C ARG A 81 11.55 6.65 16.18
N LYS A 82 10.58 6.04 15.52
CA LYS A 82 10.41 4.58 15.41
C LYS A 82 10.38 4.20 13.95
N ASP A 83 11.07 3.12 13.63
CA ASP A 83 11.12 2.54 12.29
C ASP A 83 10.45 1.17 12.35
N TYR A 84 9.60 0.88 11.37
CA TYR A 84 8.78 -0.32 11.26
C TYR A 84 8.89 -0.93 9.89
N SER A 85 8.63 -2.22 9.82
CA SER A 85 8.52 -2.94 8.55
C SER A 85 7.51 -4.07 8.61
N PHE A 86 6.93 -4.39 7.45
CA PHE A 86 6.06 -5.54 7.25
C PHE A 86 6.39 -6.18 5.92
N ILE A 87 6.38 -7.51 5.85
CA ILE A 87 6.68 -8.26 4.63
C ILE A 87 5.40 -8.91 4.12
N ASP A 88 4.97 -8.49 2.94
CA ASP A 88 3.93 -9.19 2.17
C ASP A 88 4.59 -10.33 1.40
N GLN A 89 4.33 -11.56 1.84
CA GLN A 89 4.91 -12.78 1.25
C GLN A 89 4.28 -13.17 -0.08
N SER A 90 3.10 -12.62 -0.38
CA SER A 90 2.34 -12.98 -1.58
C SER A 90 1.73 -11.71 -2.21
N PRO A 91 2.56 -10.77 -2.69
CA PRO A 91 2.08 -9.56 -3.33
C PRO A 91 1.30 -9.92 -4.60
N LEU A 92 0.40 -9.01 -5.01
CA LEU A 92 -0.35 -9.20 -6.26
C LEU A 92 0.59 -9.04 -7.46
N GLU A 93 0.32 -9.76 -8.51
CA GLU A 93 0.97 -9.52 -9.81
C GLU A 93 0.58 -8.14 -10.35
N GLY A 94 1.54 -7.41 -10.92
CA GLY A 94 1.34 -6.06 -11.43
C GLY A 94 1.26 -5.03 -10.32
N ARG A 95 0.23 -4.20 -10.33
CA ARG A 95 0.12 -3.07 -9.42
C ARG A 95 -0.50 -3.45 -8.09
N SER A 96 0.10 -2.99 -7.02
CA SER A 96 -0.41 -3.09 -5.65
C SER A 96 -0.34 -1.73 -4.98
N TYR A 97 -1.44 -1.32 -4.37
CA TYR A 97 -1.51 -0.13 -3.52
C TYR A 97 -1.45 -0.60 -2.08
N TYR A 98 -0.48 -0.09 -1.34
CA TYR A 98 -0.35 -0.34 0.10
C TYR A 98 -0.73 0.92 0.85
N ARG A 99 -1.47 0.76 1.95
CA ARG A 99 -1.74 1.85 2.87
C ARG A 99 -1.59 1.39 4.31
N LEU A 100 -1.37 2.36 5.17
CA LEU A 100 -1.23 2.18 6.59
C LEU A 100 -2.47 2.73 7.28
N LYS A 101 -3.01 1.97 8.21
CA LYS A 101 -4.07 2.40 9.12
C LYS A 101 -3.54 2.25 10.54
N GLN A 102 -3.49 3.34 11.27
CA GLN A 102 -3.18 3.36 12.69
C GLN A 102 -4.45 3.14 13.49
N THR A 103 -4.34 2.47 14.63
CA THR A 103 -5.43 2.32 15.61
C THR A 103 -4.91 2.60 17.00
N ASP A 104 -5.61 3.48 17.72
CA ASP A 104 -5.31 3.84 19.09
C ASP A 104 -5.92 2.85 20.09
N TYR A 105 -5.42 2.84 21.33
CA TYR A 105 -5.96 2.01 22.43
C TYR A 105 -7.46 2.22 22.69
N ASN A 106 -8.01 3.38 22.34
CA ASN A 106 -9.43 3.67 22.47
C ASN A 106 -10.27 3.23 21.24
N GLY A 107 -9.61 2.67 20.20
CA GLY A 107 -10.24 2.23 18.97
C GLY A 107 -10.39 3.29 17.89
N GLU A 108 -10.06 4.56 18.17
CA GLU A 108 -9.95 5.58 17.13
C GLU A 108 -8.88 5.20 16.12
N ASN A 109 -9.08 5.57 14.87
CA ASN A 109 -8.13 5.19 13.83
C ASN A 109 -7.97 6.28 12.79
N GLU A 110 -6.79 6.28 12.17
CA GLU A 110 -6.42 7.15 11.05
C GLU A 110 -5.85 6.31 9.92
N THR A 111 -6.21 6.64 8.69
CA THR A 111 -5.71 5.96 7.48
C THR A 111 -4.86 6.92 6.69
N PHE A 112 -3.63 6.52 6.40
CA PHE A 112 -2.67 7.30 5.64
C PHE A 112 -2.80 7.06 4.14
N ARG A 113 -2.24 7.98 3.35
CA ARG A 113 -2.26 7.90 1.89
C ARG A 113 -1.55 6.65 1.40
N ALA A 114 -2.15 5.96 0.43
CA ALA A 114 -1.57 4.77 -0.17
C ALA A 114 -0.35 5.09 -1.04
N VAL A 115 0.58 4.14 -1.09
CA VAL A 115 1.71 4.11 -2.02
C VAL A 115 1.52 3.00 -3.04
N LEU A 116 1.97 3.24 -4.27
CA LEU A 116 1.91 2.27 -5.36
C LEU A 116 3.23 1.50 -5.41
N LEU A 117 3.15 0.18 -5.50
CA LEU A 117 4.24 -0.70 -5.89
C LEU A 117 3.82 -1.44 -7.16
N ASP A 118 4.62 -1.35 -8.21
CA ASP A 118 4.41 -2.11 -9.44
C ASP A 118 5.42 -3.26 -9.51
N PHE A 119 4.92 -4.48 -9.33
CA PHE A 119 5.73 -5.70 -9.51
C PHE A 119 6.07 -5.96 -10.96
N GLY A 120 5.53 -5.18 -11.89
CA GLY A 120 5.52 -5.48 -13.30
C GLY A 120 4.63 -6.70 -13.57
N LYS A 121 4.35 -6.97 -14.82
CA LYS A 121 3.99 -8.33 -15.19
C LYS A 121 5.24 -9.14 -14.90
N SER A 122 5.11 -10.25 -14.19
CA SER A 122 6.14 -11.29 -14.24
C SER A 122 6.45 -11.44 -15.72
N ASP A 123 7.62 -10.96 -16.14
CA ASP A 123 8.13 -11.28 -17.48
C ASP A 123 8.46 -12.77 -17.40
N LYS A 124 7.42 -13.58 -17.39
CA LYS A 124 7.52 -14.98 -17.76
C LYS A 124 7.88 -14.96 -19.23
N SER A 125 9.13 -14.69 -19.49
CA SER A 125 9.63 -14.50 -20.84
C SER A 125 9.78 -15.87 -21.48
N PHE A 126 9.01 -16.06 -22.53
CA PHE A 126 9.34 -17.07 -23.51
C PHE A 126 10.49 -16.50 -24.37
N SER A 127 11.64 -17.11 -24.29
CA SER A 127 12.79 -16.74 -25.10
C SER A 127 13.15 -17.90 -26.04
N MET A 128 13.07 -17.65 -27.33
CA MET A 128 13.58 -18.57 -28.32
C MET A 128 15.10 -18.39 -28.39
N THR A 129 15.85 -19.41 -27.98
CA THR A 129 17.31 -19.32 -27.88
C THR A 129 18.00 -19.73 -29.18
N SER A 130 17.42 -20.66 -29.94
CA SER A 130 17.91 -21.01 -31.24
C SER A 130 16.87 -21.75 -32.07
N VAL A 131 16.99 -21.63 -33.40
CA VAL A 131 16.23 -22.40 -34.37
C VAL A 131 17.21 -22.93 -35.39
N GLY A 132 17.28 -24.24 -35.61
CA GLY A 132 18.19 -24.82 -36.58
C GLY A 132 17.95 -26.30 -36.83
N PRO A 133 18.55 -26.82 -37.86
CA PRO A 133 19.25 -26.12 -38.95
C PRO A 133 18.31 -25.36 -39.90
N ASN A 134 18.84 -24.38 -40.62
CA ASN A 134 18.07 -23.65 -41.63
C ASN A 134 18.90 -23.55 -42.92
N PRO A 135 18.45 -24.11 -44.08
CA PRO A 135 17.20 -24.87 -44.26
C PRO A 135 17.20 -26.23 -43.57
N PHE A 136 16.04 -26.69 -43.10
CA PHE A 136 15.89 -28.03 -42.54
C PHE A 136 15.33 -28.99 -43.59
N ILE A 137 15.72 -30.27 -43.50
CA ILE A 137 15.30 -31.33 -44.45
C ILE A 137 14.24 -32.23 -43.80
N ASN A 138 14.50 -32.74 -42.59
CA ASN A 138 13.63 -33.67 -41.91
C ASN A 138 13.24 -33.21 -40.51
N GLU A 139 14.06 -32.47 -39.81
CA GLU A 139 13.85 -32.02 -38.45
C GLU A 139 14.23 -30.54 -38.28
N LEU A 140 13.39 -29.81 -37.55
CA LEU A 140 13.68 -28.47 -37.10
C LEU A 140 13.77 -28.50 -35.57
N GLN A 141 14.96 -28.22 -35.05
CA GLN A 141 15.11 -28.06 -33.58
C GLN A 141 14.86 -26.62 -33.19
N VAL A 142 13.92 -26.42 -32.24
CA VAL A 142 13.62 -25.15 -31.62
C VAL A 142 13.97 -25.24 -30.15
N ASN A 143 14.99 -24.50 -29.73
CA ASN A 143 15.35 -24.40 -28.34
C ASN A 143 14.74 -23.13 -27.76
N PHE A 144 14.08 -23.28 -26.64
CA PHE A 144 13.47 -22.15 -25.91
C PHE A 144 13.69 -22.31 -24.41
N SER A 145 13.69 -21.20 -23.72
CA SER A 145 13.59 -21.14 -22.26
C SER A 145 12.27 -20.49 -21.89
N SER A 146 11.59 -21.05 -20.91
CA SER A 146 10.35 -20.50 -20.38
C SER A 146 10.31 -20.74 -18.88
N ASP A 147 9.93 -19.72 -18.14
CA ASP A 147 9.65 -19.81 -16.72
C ASP A 147 8.17 -20.18 -16.47
N ILE A 148 7.44 -20.55 -17.54
CA ILE A 148 6.03 -20.93 -17.50
C ILE A 148 5.90 -22.41 -17.81
N GLU A 149 5.21 -23.15 -16.95
CA GLU A 149 4.67 -24.46 -17.31
C GLU A 149 3.51 -24.26 -18.29
N GLY A 150 3.62 -24.84 -19.48
CA GLY A 150 2.59 -24.73 -20.51
C GLY A 150 2.93 -25.48 -21.78
N VAL A 151 1.99 -25.51 -22.72
CA VAL A 151 2.13 -26.12 -24.04
C VAL A 151 2.45 -25.03 -25.04
N ALA A 152 3.55 -25.22 -25.81
CA ALA A 152 3.87 -24.35 -26.94
C ALA A 152 3.23 -24.94 -28.22
N GLU A 153 2.35 -24.17 -28.87
CA GLU A 153 1.79 -24.52 -30.17
C GLU A 153 2.54 -23.77 -31.27
N PHE A 154 2.98 -24.50 -32.27
CA PHE A 154 3.65 -23.93 -33.46
C PHE A 154 2.71 -24.01 -34.65
N MET A 155 2.35 -22.89 -35.21
CA MET A 155 1.59 -22.86 -36.48
C MET A 155 2.53 -22.74 -37.65
N GLN A 156 2.53 -23.75 -38.55
CA GLN A 156 3.19 -23.70 -39.84
C GLN A 156 2.26 -23.04 -40.86
N LYS A 157 2.67 -21.91 -41.39
CA LYS A 157 1.97 -21.28 -42.51
C LYS A 157 2.52 -21.84 -43.81
N ASN A 158 1.81 -22.75 -44.48
CA ASN A 158 2.13 -23.15 -45.82
C ASN A 158 1.84 -22.00 -46.76
N THR A 159 2.86 -21.59 -47.50
CA THR A 159 2.75 -20.66 -48.63
C THR A 159 2.52 -21.44 -49.89
#